data_a2cc1fe0ca798a7c05a2f3aaa29ba673
#
_entry.id   a2cc1fe0ca798a7c05a2f3aaa29ba673
#
_cell.length_a   1.000
_cell.length_b   1.000
_cell.length_c   1.000
_cell.angle_alpha   90.00
_cell.angle_beta   90.00
_cell.angle_gamma   90.00
#
_symmetry.space_group_name_H-M   'P 1'
#
loop_
_entity.id
_entity.type
_entity.pdbx_description
1 polymer ?
#
loop_
_entity_poly.entity_id
_entity_poly.type
_entity_poly.pdbx_seq_one_letter_code
_entity_poly.pdbx_strand_id
1 'polypeptide(L)'
;EENNLAVQLLENWLLKEQEKIQTKYRELNQISVVEPDIIFIGDSIVEYYPLQELLGTTKTIVNRGIRGYQTGLLLDNLDAHLYGDAVDQIVILIGTNDIGKDVPMSQALTNLESVIQSISRDYPLSQIKLVSILPVHQGEEYKQTVYIRTNEKIKAWNQAYQELASAYMQVEYV
;
A
#
# COMPACT_ATOMS: atom_id res chain seq x y z
N GLU A 1 1.56 -2.95 32.48
CA GLU A 1 2.91 -3.37 32.01
C GLU A 1 2.84 -4.64 31.15
N GLU A 2 2.08 -5.69 31.53
CA GLU A 2 1.94 -6.93 30.72
C GLU A 2 1.31 -6.71 29.35
N ASN A 3 0.29 -5.85 29.25
CA ASN A 3 -0.34 -5.52 27.95
C ASN A 3 0.63 -4.82 26.99
N ASN A 4 1.55 -4.01 27.51
CA ASN A 4 2.53 -3.29 26.70
C ASN A 4 3.59 -4.24 26.12
N LEU A 5 4.03 -5.23 26.90
CA LEU A 5 4.98 -6.25 26.43
C LEU A 5 4.37 -7.12 25.33
N ALA A 6 3.12 -7.56 25.50
CA ALA A 6 2.43 -8.37 24.46
C ALA A 6 2.27 -7.60 23.15
N VAL A 7 1.91 -6.33 23.20
CA VAL A 7 1.82 -5.46 22.02
C VAL A 7 3.17 -5.33 21.33
N GLN A 8 4.24 -5.08 22.09
CA GLN A 8 5.60 -4.97 21.54
C GLN A 8 6.06 -6.27 20.88
N LEU A 9 5.74 -7.43 21.47
CA LEU A 9 6.08 -8.72 20.90
C LEU A 9 5.36 -8.97 19.57
N LEU A 10 4.08 -8.60 19.49
CA LEU A 10 3.29 -8.70 18.27
C LEU A 10 3.80 -7.76 17.18
N GLU A 11 4.13 -6.53 17.54
CA GLU A 11 4.71 -5.56 16.59
C GLU A 11 6.06 -6.03 16.05
N ASN A 12 6.93 -6.54 16.91
CA ASN A 12 8.21 -7.09 16.50
C ASN A 12 8.05 -8.34 15.62
N TRP A 13 7.10 -9.20 15.94
CA TRP A 13 6.79 -10.35 15.11
C TRP A 13 6.31 -9.91 13.72
N LEU A 14 5.39 -8.94 13.65
CA LEU A 14 4.89 -8.40 12.38
C LEU A 14 6.01 -7.81 11.53
N LEU A 15 6.91 -7.02 12.12
CA LEU A 15 8.05 -6.45 11.41
C LEU A 15 8.94 -7.55 10.80
N LYS A 16 9.21 -8.62 11.54
CA LYS A 16 9.98 -9.75 11.03
C LYS A 16 9.27 -10.48 9.88
N GLU A 17 7.95 -10.65 9.96
CA GLU A 17 7.17 -11.24 8.87
C GLU A 17 7.20 -10.33 7.62
N GLN A 18 7.08 -9.03 7.81
CA GLN A 18 7.19 -8.05 6.71
C GLN A 18 8.58 -8.09 6.05
N GLU A 19 9.65 -8.17 6.82
CA GLU A 19 11.02 -8.31 6.31
C GLU A 19 11.21 -9.58 5.48
N LYS A 20 10.65 -10.71 5.92
CA LYS A 20 10.67 -11.96 5.15
C LYS A 20 9.97 -11.81 3.80
N ILE A 21 8.81 -11.16 3.78
CA ILE A 21 8.05 -10.93 2.54
C ILE A 21 8.81 -9.97 1.61
N GLN A 22 9.39 -8.91 2.15
CA GLN A 22 10.23 -7.98 1.39
C GLN A 22 11.41 -8.70 0.74
N THR A 23 12.10 -9.55 1.49
CA THR A 23 13.23 -10.36 0.97
C THR A 23 12.76 -11.28 -0.15
N LYS A 24 11.65 -11.99 0.06
CA LYS A 24 11.02 -12.84 -0.96
C LYS A 24 10.69 -12.04 -2.23
N TYR A 25 10.12 -10.86 -2.09
CA TYR A 25 9.77 -10.02 -3.24
C TYR A 25 11.01 -9.53 -3.99
N ARG A 26 12.07 -9.11 -3.29
CA ARG A 26 13.34 -8.74 -3.92
C ARG A 26 13.96 -9.92 -4.71
N GLU A 27 13.93 -11.11 -4.15
CA GLU A 27 14.40 -12.32 -4.83
C GLU A 27 13.56 -12.62 -6.07
N LEU A 28 12.23 -12.58 -5.96
CA LEU A 28 11.34 -12.78 -7.10
C LEU A 28 11.56 -11.74 -8.20
N ASN A 29 11.78 -10.48 -7.85
CA ASN A 29 12.03 -9.40 -8.80
C ASN A 29 13.32 -9.65 -9.63
N GLN A 30 14.31 -10.33 -9.03
CA GLN A 30 15.58 -10.63 -9.70
C GLN A 30 15.48 -11.85 -10.63
N ILE A 31 14.67 -12.85 -10.29
CA ILE A 31 14.61 -14.13 -11.04
C ILE A 31 13.39 -14.23 -11.93
N SER A 32 12.44 -13.30 -11.84
CA SER A 32 11.23 -13.34 -12.66
C SER A 32 11.56 -13.16 -14.12
N VAL A 33 11.05 -14.08 -14.94
CA VAL A 33 11.10 -13.99 -16.41
C VAL A 33 9.87 -13.32 -17.00
N VAL A 34 8.93 -12.94 -16.13
CA VAL A 34 7.66 -12.32 -16.51
C VAL A 34 7.78 -10.81 -16.34
N GLU A 35 7.58 -10.06 -17.42
CA GLU A 35 7.45 -8.61 -17.36
C GLU A 35 6.04 -8.24 -16.89
N PRO A 36 5.93 -7.44 -15.83
CA PRO A 36 4.61 -7.03 -15.35
C PRO A 36 4.02 -5.92 -16.20
N ASP A 37 2.75 -6.07 -16.58
CA ASP A 37 1.97 -4.96 -17.13
C ASP A 37 1.41 -4.07 -16.03
N ILE A 38 0.95 -4.68 -14.95
CA ILE A 38 0.33 -4.00 -13.81
C ILE A 38 0.92 -4.54 -12.51
N ILE A 39 1.38 -3.64 -11.64
CA ILE A 39 1.84 -3.97 -10.31
C ILE A 39 0.91 -3.35 -9.27
N PHE A 40 0.40 -4.18 -8.35
CA PHE A 40 -0.35 -3.73 -7.18
C PHE A 40 0.56 -3.69 -5.96
N ILE A 41 0.64 -2.53 -5.32
CA ILE A 41 1.42 -2.31 -4.10
C ILE A 41 0.52 -1.77 -2.98
N GLY A 42 0.80 -2.16 -1.76
CA GLY A 42 0.01 -1.73 -0.61
C GLY A 42 0.10 -2.69 0.57
N ASP A 43 -0.98 -2.76 1.32
CA ASP A 43 -1.10 -3.51 2.56
C ASP A 43 -1.74 -4.90 2.40
N SER A 44 -2.34 -5.42 3.47
CA SER A 44 -3.01 -6.73 3.48
C SER A 44 -4.19 -6.80 2.52
N ILE A 45 -4.87 -5.69 2.25
CA ILE A 45 -5.99 -5.66 1.30
C ILE A 45 -5.47 -6.03 -0.10
N VAL A 46 -4.32 -5.51 -0.49
CA VAL A 46 -3.66 -5.90 -1.73
C VAL A 46 -3.11 -7.33 -1.64
N GLU A 47 -2.36 -7.65 -0.58
CA GLU A 47 -1.72 -8.96 -0.43
C GLU A 47 -2.71 -10.12 -0.58
N TYR A 48 -3.88 -10.01 0.04
CA TYR A 48 -4.88 -11.07 0.06
C TYR A 48 -5.92 -10.99 -1.05
N TYR A 49 -5.89 -9.95 -1.88
CA TYR A 49 -6.85 -9.80 -2.96
C TYR A 49 -6.50 -10.74 -4.13
N PRO A 50 -7.41 -11.62 -4.56
CA PRO A 50 -7.14 -12.58 -5.64
C PRO A 50 -7.26 -11.91 -7.00
N LEU A 51 -6.26 -11.09 -7.34
CA LEU A 51 -6.24 -10.23 -8.53
C LEU A 51 -6.47 -11.00 -9.83
N GLN A 52 -5.82 -12.14 -9.99
CA GLN A 52 -5.89 -12.96 -11.20
C GLN A 52 -7.30 -13.49 -11.46
N GLU A 53 -8.01 -13.85 -10.39
CA GLU A 53 -9.35 -14.43 -10.48
C GLU A 53 -10.44 -13.37 -10.70
N LEU A 54 -10.24 -12.17 -10.15
CA LEU A 54 -11.28 -11.15 -10.11
C LEU A 54 -11.19 -10.11 -11.23
N LEU A 55 -10.00 -9.84 -11.74
CA LEU A 55 -9.83 -8.79 -12.75
C LEU A 55 -10.03 -9.25 -14.19
N GLY A 56 -10.04 -10.56 -14.46
CA GLY A 56 -10.40 -11.13 -15.77
C GLY A 56 -9.68 -10.51 -16.97
N THR A 57 -8.42 -10.14 -16.80
CA THR A 57 -7.61 -9.47 -17.82
C THR A 57 -6.58 -10.41 -18.43
N THR A 58 -6.20 -10.13 -19.68
CA THR A 58 -5.05 -10.79 -20.35
C THR A 58 -3.71 -10.15 -19.96
N LYS A 59 -3.74 -9.04 -19.23
CA LYS A 59 -2.54 -8.35 -18.74
C LYS A 59 -1.86 -9.17 -17.64
N THR A 60 -0.55 -9.11 -17.59
CA THR A 60 0.23 -9.70 -16.51
C THR A 60 0.14 -8.82 -15.27
N ILE A 61 -0.50 -9.33 -14.23
CA ILE A 61 -0.67 -8.62 -12.96
C ILE A 61 0.26 -9.24 -11.93
N VAL A 62 0.99 -8.39 -11.22
CA VAL A 62 1.86 -8.78 -10.11
C VAL A 62 1.35 -8.18 -8.81
N ASN A 63 1.21 -9.01 -7.79
CA ASN A 63 0.81 -8.59 -6.45
C ASN A 63 2.05 -8.43 -5.56
N ARG A 64 2.27 -7.24 -5.06
CA ARG A 64 3.35 -6.88 -4.13
C ARG A 64 2.83 -6.21 -2.85
N GLY A 65 1.63 -6.57 -2.41
CA GLY A 65 1.09 -6.15 -1.13
C GLY A 65 1.77 -6.85 0.04
N ILE A 66 1.86 -6.18 1.18
CA ILE A 66 2.38 -6.72 2.44
C ILE A 66 1.47 -6.31 3.60
N ARG A 67 1.03 -7.30 4.36
CA ARG A 67 0.18 -7.12 5.55
C ARG A 67 0.78 -6.13 6.55
N GLY A 68 -0.08 -5.30 7.13
CA GLY A 68 0.30 -4.33 8.14
C GLY A 68 1.07 -3.11 7.62
N TYR A 69 1.28 -3.01 6.31
CA TYR A 69 2.07 -1.93 5.72
C TYR A 69 1.47 -0.55 5.96
N GLN A 70 2.37 0.35 6.26
CA GLN A 70 2.15 1.79 6.35
C GLN A 70 2.92 2.50 5.24
N THR A 71 2.57 3.75 4.99
CA THR A 71 3.20 4.56 3.93
C THR A 71 4.72 4.69 4.10
N GLY A 72 5.22 4.77 5.33
CA GLY A 72 6.67 4.83 5.61
C GLY A 72 7.40 3.57 5.20
N LEU A 73 6.84 2.38 5.52
CA LEU A 73 7.43 1.10 5.13
C LEU A 73 7.43 0.91 3.60
N LEU A 74 6.37 1.34 2.94
CA LEU A 74 6.30 1.30 1.48
C LEU A 74 7.40 2.18 0.86
N LEU A 75 7.55 3.40 1.35
CA LEU A 75 8.59 4.32 0.89
C LEU A 75 10.00 3.75 1.06
N ASP A 76 10.29 3.18 2.22
CA ASP A 76 11.61 2.66 2.55
C ASP A 76 11.99 1.38 1.78
N ASN A 77 11.01 0.70 1.19
CA ASN A 77 11.18 -0.61 0.56
C ASN A 77 10.63 -0.68 -0.87
N LEU A 78 10.57 0.42 -1.60
CA LEU A 78 10.00 0.45 -2.96
C LEU A 78 10.66 -0.56 -3.91
N ASP A 79 11.94 -0.84 -3.75
CA ASP A 79 12.69 -1.81 -4.53
C ASP A 79 12.16 -3.26 -4.37
N ALA A 80 11.53 -3.56 -3.23
CA ALA A 80 10.88 -4.85 -3.02
C ALA A 80 9.56 -4.98 -3.82
N HIS A 81 8.89 -3.86 -4.09
CA HIS A 81 7.54 -3.83 -4.65
C HIS A 81 7.49 -3.60 -6.15
N LEU A 82 8.55 -3.11 -6.75
CA LEU A 82 8.57 -2.67 -8.14
C LEU A 82 9.72 -3.30 -8.91
N TYR A 83 9.43 -3.78 -10.11
CA TYR A 83 10.41 -4.26 -11.07
C TYR A 83 9.84 -4.21 -12.48
N GLY A 84 10.69 -4.42 -13.49
CA GLY A 84 10.31 -4.42 -14.89
C GLY A 84 10.60 -3.09 -15.59
N ASP A 85 10.69 -3.16 -16.94
CA ASP A 85 11.09 -2.03 -17.76
C ASP A 85 9.92 -1.33 -18.45
N ALA A 86 8.79 -2.03 -18.60
CA ALA A 86 7.63 -1.58 -19.37
C ALA A 86 6.31 -1.76 -18.61
N VAL A 87 6.27 -1.27 -17.39
CA VAL A 87 5.06 -1.35 -16.54
C VAL A 87 4.06 -0.30 -16.99
N ASP A 88 2.86 -0.74 -17.41
CA ASP A 88 1.78 0.16 -17.83
C ASP A 88 1.16 0.91 -16.65
N GLN A 89 0.87 0.19 -15.56
CA GLN A 89 0.17 0.74 -14.41
C GLN A 89 0.79 0.26 -13.09
N ILE A 90 0.86 1.17 -12.14
CA ILE A 90 1.21 0.90 -10.74
C ILE A 90 0.02 1.33 -9.89
N VAL A 91 -0.61 0.37 -9.21
CA VAL A 91 -1.81 0.59 -8.39
C VAL A 91 -1.41 0.60 -6.93
N ILE A 92 -1.72 1.70 -6.24
CA ILE A 92 -1.35 1.93 -4.84
C ILE A 92 -2.62 1.93 -3.99
N LEU A 93 -2.69 1.01 -3.03
CA LEU A 93 -3.72 0.99 -1.99
C LEU A 93 -3.04 0.90 -0.62
N ILE A 94 -2.94 2.03 0.06
CA ILE A 94 -2.23 2.18 1.34
C ILE A 94 -2.84 3.29 2.18
N GLY A 95 -2.73 3.19 3.52
CA GLY A 95 -3.12 4.25 4.44
C GLY A 95 -4.01 3.80 5.59
N THR A 96 -4.75 2.71 5.46
CA THR A 96 -5.62 2.23 6.55
C THR A 96 -4.83 1.88 7.82
N ASN A 97 -3.62 1.36 7.69
CA ASN A 97 -2.76 1.04 8.83
C ASN A 97 -2.08 2.29 9.41
N ASP A 98 -1.82 3.30 8.59
CA ASP A 98 -1.39 4.61 9.08
C ASP A 98 -2.45 5.22 10.01
N ILE A 99 -3.72 5.20 9.59
CA ILE A 99 -4.83 5.65 10.44
C ILE A 99 -4.91 4.80 11.70
N GLY A 100 -4.84 3.48 11.58
CA GLY A 100 -4.93 2.54 12.70
C GLY A 100 -3.80 2.67 13.73
N LYS A 101 -2.65 3.18 13.34
CA LYS A 101 -1.49 3.46 14.19
C LYS A 101 -1.36 4.93 14.58
N ASP A 102 -2.38 5.72 14.31
CA ASP A 102 -2.44 7.15 14.61
C ASP A 102 -1.27 7.96 14.02
N VAL A 103 -0.80 7.54 12.84
CA VAL A 103 0.20 8.32 12.09
C VAL A 103 -0.45 9.64 11.67
N PRO A 104 0.19 10.78 11.89
CA PRO A 104 -0.34 12.06 11.43
C PRO A 104 -0.59 12.06 9.93
N MET A 105 -1.73 12.57 9.49
CA MET A 105 -2.09 12.63 8.06
C MET A 105 -1.02 13.35 7.24
N SER A 106 -0.46 14.43 7.75
CA SER A 106 0.63 15.18 7.10
C SER A 106 1.86 14.32 6.84
N GLN A 107 2.22 13.44 7.79
CA GLN A 107 3.35 12.53 7.66
C GLN A 107 3.06 11.47 6.58
N ALA A 108 1.88 10.88 6.61
CA ALA A 108 1.48 9.90 5.62
C ALA A 108 1.42 10.49 4.20
N LEU A 109 0.91 11.72 4.06
CA LEU A 109 0.90 12.43 2.77
C LEU A 109 2.32 12.72 2.26
N THR A 110 3.23 13.13 3.15
CA THR A 110 4.65 13.34 2.79
C THR A 110 5.28 12.04 2.30
N ASN A 111 5.04 10.93 2.99
CA ASN A 111 5.53 9.62 2.59
C ASN A 111 4.96 9.21 1.23
N LEU A 112 3.65 9.36 1.05
CA LEU A 112 2.96 8.99 -0.19
C LEU A 112 3.41 9.84 -1.37
N GLU A 113 3.60 11.14 -1.18
CA GLU A 113 4.15 12.02 -2.20
C GLU A 113 5.56 11.61 -2.61
N SER A 114 6.41 11.24 -1.66
CA SER A 114 7.75 10.72 -1.92
C SER A 114 7.71 9.39 -2.68
N VAL A 115 6.76 8.51 -2.39
CA VAL A 115 6.49 7.30 -3.17
C VAL A 115 6.14 7.64 -4.62
N ILE A 116 5.21 8.55 -4.83
CA ILE A 116 4.79 9.00 -6.17
C ILE A 116 5.97 9.61 -6.94
N GLN A 117 6.75 10.47 -6.31
CA GLN A 117 7.92 11.09 -6.93
C GLN A 117 8.99 10.06 -7.32
N SER A 118 9.24 9.08 -6.45
CA SER A 118 10.18 7.99 -6.75
C SER A 118 9.71 7.12 -7.92
N ILE A 119 8.43 6.78 -7.96
CA ILE A 119 7.84 6.03 -9.07
C ILE A 119 7.90 6.86 -10.36
N SER A 120 7.57 8.14 -10.29
CA SER A 120 7.61 9.03 -11.48
C SER A 120 9.01 9.17 -12.07
N ARG A 121 10.03 9.13 -11.21
CA ARG A 121 11.43 9.17 -11.65
C ARG A 121 11.85 7.85 -12.33
N ASP A 122 11.52 6.73 -11.71
CA ASP A 122 12.01 5.41 -12.14
C ASP A 122 11.09 4.75 -13.18
N TYR A 123 9.81 5.12 -13.21
CA TYR A 123 8.78 4.63 -14.12
C TYR A 123 8.02 5.79 -14.79
N PRO A 124 8.70 6.62 -15.59
CA PRO A 124 8.11 7.86 -16.10
C PRO A 124 6.95 7.67 -17.08
N LEU A 125 6.82 6.48 -17.68
CA LEU A 125 5.76 6.15 -18.62
C LEU A 125 4.60 5.36 -17.99
N SER A 126 4.73 4.94 -16.73
CA SER A 126 3.69 4.19 -16.04
C SER A 126 2.61 5.14 -15.54
N GLN A 127 1.35 4.72 -15.66
CA GLN A 127 0.24 5.40 -14.99
C GLN A 127 0.19 4.94 -13.53
N ILE A 128 0.01 5.87 -12.62
CA ILE A 128 -0.16 5.58 -11.20
C ILE A 128 -1.64 5.70 -10.85
N LYS A 129 -2.23 4.62 -10.34
CA LYS A 129 -3.59 4.61 -9.78
C LYS A 129 -3.49 4.69 -8.27
N LEU A 130 -3.88 5.81 -7.69
CA LEU A 130 -3.98 5.97 -6.24
C LEU A 130 -5.41 5.64 -5.82
N VAL A 131 -5.59 4.48 -5.18
CA VAL A 131 -6.90 3.99 -4.78
C VAL A 131 -7.30 4.60 -3.43
N SER A 132 -8.57 5.00 -3.32
CA SER A 132 -9.15 5.48 -2.07
C SER A 132 -9.00 4.45 -0.95
N ILE A 133 -8.78 4.93 0.28
CA ILE A 133 -8.85 4.09 1.47
C ILE A 133 -10.30 3.63 1.62
N LEU A 134 -10.49 2.31 1.76
CA LEU A 134 -11.82 1.72 1.83
C LEU A 134 -12.52 2.08 3.15
N PRO A 135 -13.84 2.28 3.11
CA PRO A 135 -14.61 2.51 4.31
C PRO A 135 -14.60 1.29 5.22
N VAL A 136 -14.84 1.51 6.50
CA VAL A 136 -14.91 0.46 7.52
C VAL A 136 -16.33 0.29 8.03
N HIS A 137 -16.67 -0.93 8.46
CA HIS A 137 -17.93 -1.19 9.14
C HIS A 137 -17.84 -0.74 10.60
N GLN A 138 -18.66 0.25 10.98
CA GLN A 138 -18.63 0.87 12.31
C GLN A 138 -19.64 0.26 13.31
N GLY A 139 -20.09 -0.98 13.10
CA GLY A 139 -20.93 -1.72 14.06
C GLY A 139 -20.18 -2.03 15.36
N GLU A 140 -20.93 -2.16 16.45
CA GLU A 140 -20.36 -2.45 17.78
C GLU A 140 -19.49 -3.70 17.80
N GLU A 141 -19.86 -4.72 17.03
CA GLU A 141 -19.12 -5.96 16.89
C GLU A 141 -17.72 -5.81 16.26
N TYR A 142 -17.50 -4.71 15.54
CA TYR A 142 -16.22 -4.45 14.87
C TYR A 142 -15.34 -3.39 15.57
N LYS A 143 -15.77 -2.85 16.71
CA LYS A 143 -15.06 -1.78 17.42
C LYS A 143 -13.58 -2.06 17.65
N GLN A 144 -13.23 -3.29 18.03
CA GLN A 144 -11.83 -3.65 18.29
C GLN A 144 -10.99 -3.75 17.01
N THR A 145 -11.59 -4.24 15.92
CA THR A 145 -10.92 -4.37 14.63
C THR A 145 -10.73 -3.02 13.94
N VAL A 146 -11.78 -2.21 13.96
CA VAL A 146 -11.79 -0.86 13.35
C VAL A 146 -10.92 0.11 14.15
N TYR A 147 -11.01 0.01 15.47
CA TYR A 147 -10.29 0.84 16.46
C TYR A 147 -10.51 2.34 16.20
N ILE A 148 -9.47 3.09 15.87
CA ILE A 148 -9.55 4.53 15.59
C ILE A 148 -9.84 4.86 14.11
N ARG A 149 -10.02 3.86 13.25
CA ARG A 149 -10.40 4.05 11.85
C ARG A 149 -11.87 4.42 11.77
N THR A 150 -12.19 5.68 11.67
CA THR A 150 -13.57 6.15 11.47
C THR A 150 -13.77 6.52 10.00
N ASN A 151 -15.00 6.36 9.50
CA ASN A 151 -15.31 6.76 8.12
C ASN A 151 -15.16 8.27 7.91
N GLU A 152 -15.31 9.07 8.97
CA GLU A 152 -15.01 10.51 8.94
C GLU A 152 -13.53 10.77 8.68
N LYS A 153 -12.62 10.10 9.42
CA LYS A 153 -11.17 10.18 9.16
C LYS A 153 -10.80 9.70 7.77
N ILE A 154 -11.36 8.55 7.36
CA ILE A 154 -11.12 7.97 6.03
C ILE A 154 -11.54 8.95 4.94
N LYS A 155 -12.68 9.61 5.09
CA LYS A 155 -13.15 10.62 4.13
C LYS A 155 -12.19 11.81 4.04
N ALA A 156 -11.68 12.30 5.17
CA ALA A 156 -10.71 13.40 5.20
C ALA A 156 -9.39 12.99 4.53
N TRP A 157 -8.90 11.78 4.80
CA TRP A 157 -7.70 11.26 4.16
C TRP A 157 -7.90 11.06 2.64
N ASN A 158 -9.03 10.55 2.22
CA ASN A 158 -9.35 10.36 0.80
C ASN A 158 -9.46 11.70 0.06
N GLN A 159 -9.99 12.74 0.69
CA GLN A 159 -9.98 14.08 0.12
C GLN A 159 -8.53 14.58 -0.08
N ALA A 160 -7.68 14.40 0.92
CA ALA A 160 -6.26 14.76 0.81
C ALA A 160 -5.52 13.94 -0.27
N TYR A 161 -5.84 12.65 -0.41
CA TYR A 161 -5.32 11.81 -1.49
C TYR A 161 -5.72 12.31 -2.87
N GLN A 162 -6.98 12.70 -3.02
CA GLN A 162 -7.48 13.26 -4.27
C GLN A 162 -6.77 14.58 -4.64
N GLU A 163 -6.57 15.45 -3.65
CA GLU A 163 -5.82 16.70 -3.83
C GLU A 163 -4.36 16.42 -4.22
N LEU A 164 -3.70 15.47 -3.54
CA LEU A 164 -2.34 15.05 -3.89
C LEU A 164 -2.27 14.51 -5.32
N ALA A 165 -3.17 13.62 -5.70
CA ALA A 165 -3.22 13.06 -7.05
C ALA A 165 -3.38 14.14 -8.12
N SER A 166 -4.18 15.16 -7.86
CA SER A 166 -4.42 16.26 -8.81
C SER A 166 -3.16 17.10 -9.13
N ALA A 167 -2.15 17.03 -8.29
CA ALA A 167 -0.89 17.74 -8.49
C ALA A 167 0.06 17.02 -9.47
N TYR A 168 -0.25 15.79 -9.87
CA TYR A 168 0.61 14.94 -10.70
C TYR A 168 -0.17 14.40 -11.90
N MET A 169 0.25 14.77 -13.12
CA MET A 169 -0.39 14.29 -14.36
C MET A 169 -0.37 12.75 -14.52
N GLN A 170 0.63 12.11 -13.95
CA GLN A 170 0.82 10.65 -14.02
C GLN A 170 -0.11 9.90 -13.05
N VAL A 171 -0.75 10.60 -12.11
CA VAL A 171 -1.55 10.00 -11.04
C VAL A 171 -3.04 10.21 -11.30
N GLU A 172 -3.79 9.13 -11.24
CA GLU A 172 -5.25 9.13 -11.23
C GLU A 172 -5.74 8.63 -9.87
N TYR A 173 -6.61 9.40 -9.24
CA TYR A 173 -7.31 8.98 -8.03
C TYR A 173 -8.52 8.12 -8.38
N VAL A 174 -8.68 6.98 -7.68
CA VAL A 174 -9.73 5.98 -7.94
C VAL A 174 -10.55 5.71 -6.68
#